data_8b4e6c7f9031dd126860111d5503cffd
#
_entry.id   8b4e6c7f9031dd126860111d5503cffd
#
_cell.length_a   1.000
_cell.length_b   1.000
_cell.length_c   1.000
_cell.angle_alpha   90.00
_cell.angle_beta   90.00
_cell.angle_gamma   90.00
#
_symmetry.space_group_name_H-M   'P 1'
#
loop_
_entity.id
_entity.type
_entity.pdbx_description
1 polymer ?
#
loop_
_entity_poly.entity_id
_entity_poly.type
_entity_poly.pdbx_seq_one_letter_code
_entity_poly.pdbx_strand_id
1 'polypeptide(L)'
;YVEDYLKSLYEKLDYANEKSFSDALKEKDNYSLNQIKQKIKIELFWNELIYIKYKNQIKIDKKKLIKKIDNLANVTQKQYFLSEIVFSKKKGEPLEKLINQIKLSISEIGFNNTANIYSISDTSKLGGKLGWVNESSLSQKILDQLKLTKEGEHTKIVQVGKNYLILKIDQIKSNEIKIDKQ
;
A
#
# COMPACT_ATOMS: atom_id res chain seq x y z
N TYR A 1 -4.55 5.79 30.22
CA TYR A 1 -3.76 5.85 28.96
C TYR A 1 -3.20 4.49 28.53
N VAL A 2 -2.37 3.80 29.37
CA VAL A 2 -1.79 2.49 28.99
C VAL A 2 -2.85 1.41 28.88
N GLU A 3 -3.76 1.36 29.82
CA GLU A 3 -4.88 0.39 29.84
C GLU A 3 -5.87 0.64 28.70
N ASP A 4 -6.15 1.90 28.37
CA ASP A 4 -7.04 2.26 27.26
C ASP A 4 -6.42 1.87 25.92
N TYR A 5 -5.09 2.09 25.77
CA TYR A 5 -4.34 1.68 24.58
C TYR A 5 -4.32 0.15 24.47
N LEU A 6 -4.03 -0.54 25.55
CA LEU A 6 -4.05 -2.00 25.61
C LEU A 6 -5.43 -2.55 25.24
N LYS A 7 -6.50 -1.94 25.75
CA LYS A 7 -7.88 -2.29 25.40
C LYS A 7 -8.12 -2.16 23.90
N SER A 8 -7.78 -1.01 23.35
CA SER A 8 -7.88 -0.77 21.90
C SER A 8 -7.05 -1.76 21.08
N LEU A 9 -5.89 -2.20 21.58
CA LEU A 9 -5.02 -3.15 20.91
C LEU A 9 -5.64 -4.54 20.83
N TYR A 10 -6.11 -5.10 21.96
CA TYR A 10 -6.69 -6.43 21.94
C TYR A 10 -8.06 -6.49 21.24
N GLU A 11 -8.86 -5.41 21.30
CA GLU A 11 -10.10 -5.29 20.52
C GLU A 11 -9.84 -5.28 19.01
N LYS A 12 -8.80 -4.56 18.54
CA LYS A 12 -8.39 -4.56 17.13
C LYS A 12 -7.89 -5.92 16.63
N LEU A 13 -7.42 -6.74 17.54
CA LEU A 13 -6.93 -8.10 17.26
C LEU A 13 -8.01 -9.17 17.48
N ASP A 14 -9.28 -8.75 17.63
CA ASP A 14 -10.46 -9.60 17.83
C ASP A 14 -10.43 -10.48 19.11
N TYR A 15 -9.70 -10.03 20.16
CA TYR A 15 -9.76 -10.66 21.47
C TYR A 15 -10.86 -10.05 22.33
N ALA A 16 -11.70 -10.91 22.95
CA ALA A 16 -12.84 -10.48 23.72
C ALA A 16 -12.49 -9.73 25.03
N ASN A 17 -11.30 -9.98 25.59
CA ASN A 17 -10.84 -9.36 26.83
C ASN A 17 -9.33 -9.52 27.03
N GLU A 18 -8.79 -8.81 28.04
CA GLU A 18 -7.37 -8.84 28.40
C GLU A 18 -6.85 -10.25 28.71
N LYS A 19 -7.67 -11.10 29.33
CA LYS A 19 -7.27 -12.46 29.70
C LYS A 19 -7.04 -13.33 28.45
N SER A 20 -7.99 -13.33 27.51
CA SER A 20 -7.86 -14.09 26.26
C SER A 20 -6.67 -13.63 25.43
N PHE A 21 -6.40 -12.33 25.43
CA PHE A 21 -5.20 -11.76 24.79
C PHE A 21 -3.91 -12.19 25.49
N SER A 22 -3.88 -12.14 26.85
CA SER A 22 -2.72 -12.57 27.63
C SER A 22 -2.38 -14.05 27.44
N ASP A 23 -3.39 -14.91 27.37
CA ASP A 23 -3.21 -16.34 27.16
C ASP A 23 -2.66 -16.63 25.75
N ALA A 24 -3.18 -15.94 24.73
CA ALA A 24 -2.69 -16.04 23.36
C ALA A 24 -1.23 -15.55 23.20
N LEU A 25 -0.84 -14.50 23.91
CA LEU A 25 0.55 -14.00 23.91
C LEU A 25 1.53 -15.02 24.46
N LYS A 26 1.16 -15.74 25.54
CA LYS A 26 2.00 -16.76 26.15
C LYS A 26 2.15 -17.98 25.23
N GLU A 27 1.07 -18.36 24.56
CA GLU A 27 1.03 -19.55 23.72
C GLU A 27 1.79 -19.36 22.40
N LYS A 28 1.67 -18.19 21.76
CA LYS A 28 2.26 -17.94 20.43
C LYS A 28 3.67 -17.38 20.45
N ASP A 29 3.96 -16.45 21.36
CA ASP A 29 5.15 -15.60 21.25
C ASP A 29 6.01 -15.56 22.52
N ASN A 30 5.70 -16.30 23.56
CA ASN A 30 6.35 -16.24 24.88
C ASN A 30 6.41 -14.83 25.50
N TYR A 31 5.49 -13.93 25.11
CA TYR A 31 5.40 -12.59 25.69
C TYR A 31 4.44 -12.56 26.89
N SER A 32 4.83 -11.85 27.93
CA SER A 32 3.93 -11.54 29.03
C SER A 32 3.16 -10.24 28.78
N LEU A 33 1.96 -10.14 29.35
CA LEU A 33 1.17 -8.91 29.31
C LEU A 33 1.96 -7.70 29.85
N ASN A 34 2.77 -7.90 30.90
CA ASN A 34 3.63 -6.86 31.44
C ASN A 34 4.66 -6.34 30.43
N GLN A 35 5.25 -7.20 29.63
CA GLN A 35 6.17 -6.77 28.57
C GLN A 35 5.46 -5.94 27.51
N ILE A 36 4.23 -6.29 27.14
CA ILE A 36 3.41 -5.48 26.24
C ILE A 36 3.06 -4.13 26.85
N LYS A 37 2.61 -4.09 28.12
CA LYS A 37 2.34 -2.83 28.85
C LYS A 37 3.58 -1.93 28.92
N GLN A 38 4.77 -2.50 29.14
CA GLN A 38 6.01 -1.73 29.11
C GLN A 38 6.35 -1.16 27.74
N LYS A 39 6.17 -1.96 26.67
CA LYS A 39 6.34 -1.46 25.30
C LYS A 39 5.39 -0.31 24.98
N ILE A 40 4.09 -0.47 25.30
CA ILE A 40 3.08 0.59 25.14
C ILE A 40 3.48 1.85 25.91
N LYS A 41 3.94 1.71 27.16
CA LYS A 41 4.38 2.84 27.99
C LYS A 41 5.56 3.61 27.36
N ILE A 42 6.53 2.89 26.82
CA ILE A 42 7.69 3.49 26.13
C ILE A 42 7.22 4.22 24.85
N GLU A 43 6.34 3.60 24.06
CA GLU A 43 5.80 4.19 22.84
C GLU A 43 5.00 5.48 23.12
N LEU A 44 4.11 5.44 24.12
CA LEU A 44 3.33 6.62 24.52
C LEU A 44 4.24 7.74 25.02
N PHE A 45 5.25 7.42 25.85
CA PHE A 45 6.22 8.39 26.32
C PHE A 45 7.02 9.01 25.17
N TRP A 46 7.46 8.19 24.21
CA TRP A 46 8.18 8.65 23.03
C TRP A 46 7.32 9.57 22.15
N ASN A 47 6.09 9.18 21.90
CA ASN A 47 5.14 9.98 21.14
C ASN A 47 4.87 11.35 21.80
N GLU A 48 4.71 11.37 23.12
CA GLU A 48 4.54 12.61 23.87
C GLU A 48 5.78 13.51 23.81
N LEU A 49 6.97 12.92 23.93
CA LEU A 49 8.23 13.65 23.83
C LEU A 49 8.42 14.28 22.44
N ILE A 50 8.12 13.53 21.39
CA ILE A 50 8.13 14.03 20.00
C ILE A 50 7.11 15.18 19.85
N TYR A 51 5.88 14.97 20.34
CA TYR A 51 4.84 15.99 20.28
C TYR A 51 5.27 17.28 20.99
N ILE A 52 5.75 17.21 22.22
CA ILE A 52 6.22 18.36 22.98
C ILE A 52 7.36 19.09 22.26
N LYS A 53 8.31 18.33 21.71
CA LYS A 53 9.46 18.88 20.98
C LYS A 53 9.07 19.63 19.72
N TYR A 54 8.08 19.12 18.97
CA TYR A 54 7.77 19.62 17.64
C TYR A 54 6.45 20.38 17.53
N LYS A 55 5.54 20.33 18.54
CA LYS A 55 4.23 20.97 18.48
C LYS A 55 4.25 22.46 18.09
N ASN A 56 5.28 23.19 18.52
CA ASN A 56 5.43 24.62 18.20
C ASN A 56 6.05 24.88 16.81
N GLN A 57 6.59 23.83 16.18
CA GLN A 57 7.18 23.91 14.84
C GLN A 57 6.15 23.55 13.75
N ILE A 58 5.05 22.90 14.14
CA ILE A 58 3.98 22.51 13.24
C ILE A 58 3.06 23.70 13.03
N LYS A 59 3.25 24.42 11.93
CA LYS A 59 2.33 25.47 11.48
C LYS A 59 1.32 24.87 10.50
N ILE A 60 0.12 24.58 10.97
CA ILE A 60 -0.97 24.12 10.11
C ILE A 60 -1.62 25.35 9.47
N ASP A 61 -1.39 25.54 8.19
CA ASP A 61 -2.10 26.56 7.40
C ASP A 61 -3.52 26.05 7.10
N LYS A 62 -4.44 26.36 8.02
CA LYS A 62 -5.86 25.97 7.91
C LYS A 62 -6.48 26.47 6.59
N LYS A 63 -6.12 27.67 6.12
CA LYS A 63 -6.66 28.24 4.86
C LYS A 63 -6.22 27.41 3.65
N LYS A 64 -4.96 26.97 3.63
CA LYS A 64 -4.42 26.11 2.57
C LYS A 64 -5.03 24.71 2.63
N LEU A 65 -5.30 24.21 3.85
CA LEU A 65 -5.96 22.92 4.04
C LEU A 65 -7.42 22.95 3.56
N ILE A 66 -8.18 23.99 3.94
CA ILE A 66 -9.57 24.19 3.50
C ILE A 66 -9.64 24.30 1.97
N LYS A 67 -8.77 25.11 1.35
CA LYS A 67 -8.69 25.20 -0.12
C LYS A 67 -8.39 23.85 -0.77
N LYS A 68 -7.52 23.04 -0.16
CA LYS A 68 -7.26 21.65 -0.66
C LYS A 68 -8.51 20.78 -0.54
N ILE A 69 -9.22 20.86 0.56
CA ILE A 69 -10.47 20.12 0.79
C ILE A 69 -11.54 20.55 -0.21
N ASP A 70 -11.72 21.85 -0.42
CA ASP A 70 -12.69 22.39 -1.38
C ASP A 70 -12.36 21.98 -2.82
N ASN A 71 -11.07 21.92 -3.17
CA ASN A 71 -10.63 21.41 -4.47
C ASN A 71 -10.84 19.88 -4.60
N LEU A 72 -10.76 19.13 -3.51
CA LEU A 72 -11.01 17.68 -3.49
C LEU A 72 -12.50 17.34 -3.48
N ALA A 73 -13.37 18.23 -2.97
CA ALA A 73 -14.82 18.00 -2.88
C ALA A 73 -15.51 17.85 -4.26
N ASN A 74 -14.85 18.30 -5.34
CA ASN A 74 -15.33 18.20 -6.72
C ASN A 74 -14.46 17.26 -7.57
N VAL A 75 -13.58 16.46 -6.96
CA VAL A 75 -12.68 15.58 -7.71
C VAL A 75 -13.22 14.16 -7.70
N THR A 76 -13.53 13.67 -8.87
CA THR A 76 -13.79 12.25 -9.09
C THR A 76 -12.52 11.46 -8.77
N GLN A 77 -12.53 10.67 -7.72
CA GLN A 77 -11.40 9.82 -7.38
C GLN A 77 -11.47 8.54 -8.21
N LYS A 78 -10.48 8.37 -9.07
CA LYS A 78 -10.30 7.13 -9.81
C LYS A 78 -9.62 6.08 -8.95
N GLN A 79 -10.08 4.86 -9.10
CA GLN A 79 -9.42 3.65 -8.58
C GLN A 79 -9.19 2.70 -9.74
N TYR A 80 -8.05 2.07 -9.71
CA TYR A 80 -7.64 1.07 -10.69
C TYR A 80 -7.56 -0.29 -10.02
N PHE A 81 -8.20 -1.30 -10.59
CA PHE A 81 -7.93 -2.68 -10.23
C PHE A 81 -6.74 -3.14 -11.03
N LEU A 82 -5.61 -3.36 -10.35
CA LEU A 82 -4.32 -3.58 -10.99
C LEU A 82 -3.78 -4.98 -10.77
N SER A 83 -3.05 -5.44 -11.76
CA SER A 83 -2.12 -6.55 -11.66
C SER A 83 -0.71 -6.07 -12.07
N GLU A 84 0.34 -6.66 -11.51
CA GLU A 84 1.73 -6.25 -11.72
C GLU A 84 2.64 -7.39 -12.14
N ILE A 85 3.68 -7.07 -12.93
CA ILE A 85 4.87 -7.90 -13.14
C ILE A 85 6.06 -7.05 -12.75
N VAL A 86 6.73 -7.41 -11.65
CA VAL A 86 7.97 -6.77 -11.20
C VAL A 86 9.13 -7.68 -11.53
N PHE A 87 10.14 -7.17 -12.23
CA PHE A 87 11.32 -7.96 -12.58
C PHE A 87 12.60 -7.14 -12.48
N SER A 88 13.72 -7.80 -12.35
CA SER A 88 15.03 -7.16 -12.28
C SER A 88 15.96 -7.70 -13.35
N LYS A 89 16.93 -6.86 -13.76
CA LYS A 89 17.99 -7.29 -14.66
C LYS A 89 18.86 -8.33 -13.93
N LYS A 90 19.04 -9.50 -14.53
CA LYS A 90 20.00 -10.51 -14.05
C LYS A 90 21.43 -10.15 -14.49
N LYS A 91 22.39 -10.45 -13.63
CA LYS A 91 23.80 -10.22 -13.94
C LYS A 91 24.21 -11.09 -15.15
N GLY A 92 24.76 -10.47 -16.18
CA GLY A 92 25.20 -11.19 -17.40
C GLY A 92 24.14 -11.39 -18.49
N GLU A 93 22.88 -11.04 -18.27
CA GLU A 93 21.86 -11.10 -19.32
C GLU A 93 21.50 -9.70 -19.85
N PRO A 94 21.32 -9.54 -21.19
CA PRO A 94 20.79 -8.32 -21.76
C PRO A 94 19.35 -8.09 -21.29
N LEU A 95 19.05 -6.89 -20.80
CA LEU A 95 17.71 -6.54 -20.34
C LEU A 95 16.65 -6.71 -21.45
N GLU A 96 17.00 -6.37 -22.70
CA GLU A 96 16.11 -6.50 -23.86
C GLU A 96 15.66 -7.95 -24.09
N LYS A 97 16.55 -8.93 -23.88
CA LYS A 97 16.20 -10.33 -24.00
C LYS A 97 15.10 -10.71 -23.01
N LEU A 98 15.26 -10.34 -21.75
CA LEU A 98 14.27 -10.59 -20.69
C LEU A 98 12.94 -9.88 -21.00
N ILE A 99 12.99 -8.64 -21.44
CA ILE A 99 11.79 -7.89 -21.85
C ILE A 99 11.04 -8.61 -22.98
N ASN A 100 11.75 -9.08 -24.00
CA ASN A 100 11.13 -9.79 -25.13
C ASN A 100 10.52 -11.12 -24.69
N GLN A 101 11.16 -11.86 -23.78
CA GLN A 101 10.62 -13.08 -23.19
C GLN A 101 9.32 -12.81 -22.42
N ILE A 102 9.30 -11.75 -21.59
CA ILE A 102 8.10 -11.37 -20.82
C ILE A 102 6.96 -10.97 -21.78
N LYS A 103 7.24 -10.17 -22.80
CA LYS A 103 6.23 -9.77 -23.80
C LYS A 103 5.66 -10.97 -24.55
N LEU A 104 6.53 -11.89 -25.00
CA LEU A 104 6.11 -13.12 -25.66
C LEU A 104 5.22 -13.96 -24.72
N SER A 105 5.65 -14.17 -23.48
CA SER A 105 4.89 -14.89 -22.49
C SER A 105 3.52 -14.25 -22.21
N ILE A 106 3.45 -12.91 -22.13
CA ILE A 106 2.15 -12.22 -21.98
C ILE A 106 1.22 -12.53 -23.16
N SER A 107 1.75 -12.57 -24.37
CA SER A 107 0.94 -12.87 -25.57
C SER A 107 0.49 -14.35 -25.68
N GLU A 108 1.31 -15.29 -25.18
CA GLU A 108 1.04 -16.72 -25.30
C GLU A 108 0.17 -17.26 -24.17
N ILE A 109 0.47 -16.89 -22.92
CA ILE A 109 -0.20 -17.46 -21.73
C ILE A 109 -0.93 -16.44 -20.87
N GLY A 110 -0.91 -15.18 -21.28
CA GLY A 110 -1.58 -14.07 -20.61
C GLY A 110 -0.78 -13.46 -19.44
N PHE A 111 -1.21 -12.27 -19.01
CA PHE A 111 -0.50 -11.44 -18.04
C PHE A 111 -0.31 -12.14 -16.68
N ASN A 112 -1.36 -12.72 -16.12
CA ASN A 112 -1.33 -13.31 -14.78
C ASN A 112 -0.43 -14.55 -14.71
N ASN A 113 -0.45 -15.40 -15.73
CA ASN A 113 0.45 -16.56 -15.79
C ASN A 113 1.90 -16.12 -15.97
N THR A 114 2.13 -15.07 -16.76
CA THR A 114 3.45 -14.46 -16.92
C THR A 114 3.94 -13.86 -15.60
N ALA A 115 3.06 -13.23 -14.81
CA ALA A 115 3.40 -12.74 -13.48
C ALA A 115 3.86 -13.85 -12.54
N ASN A 116 3.17 -15.00 -12.56
CA ASN A 116 3.59 -16.19 -11.77
C ASN A 116 5.02 -16.67 -12.10
N ILE A 117 5.44 -16.52 -13.35
CA ILE A 117 6.74 -17.03 -13.84
C ILE A 117 7.87 -16.00 -13.64
N TYR A 118 7.62 -14.74 -13.98
CA TYR A 118 8.65 -13.72 -14.10
C TYR A 118 8.68 -12.70 -12.98
N SER A 119 7.56 -12.50 -12.25
CA SER A 119 7.51 -11.48 -11.22
C SER A 119 8.26 -11.91 -9.97
N ILE A 120 9.07 -10.99 -9.45
CA ILE A 120 9.79 -11.15 -8.17
C ILE A 120 9.01 -10.56 -6.99
N SER A 121 7.81 -10.04 -7.23
CA SER A 121 6.92 -9.51 -6.19
C SER A 121 6.21 -10.65 -5.44
N ASP A 122 5.83 -10.41 -4.19
CA ASP A 122 5.04 -11.35 -3.38
C ASP A 122 3.68 -11.67 -4.01
N THR A 123 3.14 -10.73 -4.79
CA THR A 123 1.90 -10.89 -5.55
C THR A 123 2.01 -11.91 -6.69
N SER A 124 3.23 -12.31 -7.09
CA SER A 124 3.47 -13.27 -8.18
C SER A 124 2.65 -14.53 -8.04
N LYS A 125 2.57 -15.11 -6.84
CA LYS A 125 1.81 -16.33 -6.53
C LYS A 125 0.30 -16.21 -6.77
N LEU A 126 -0.21 -14.98 -6.85
CA LEU A 126 -1.60 -14.63 -7.11
C LEU A 126 -1.81 -14.04 -8.52
N GLY A 127 -0.90 -14.33 -9.45
CA GLY A 127 -0.93 -13.78 -10.80
C GLY A 127 -0.65 -12.28 -10.85
N GLY A 128 0.10 -11.75 -9.88
CA GLY A 128 0.44 -10.33 -9.80
C GLY A 128 -0.68 -9.43 -9.31
N LYS A 129 -1.79 -9.95 -8.78
CA LYS A 129 -2.96 -9.14 -8.38
C LYS A 129 -2.66 -8.24 -7.19
N LEU A 130 -2.79 -6.92 -7.41
CA LEU A 130 -2.71 -5.87 -6.37
C LEU A 130 -4.09 -5.52 -5.79
N GLY A 131 -5.16 -5.73 -6.56
CA GLY A 131 -6.50 -5.29 -6.20
C GLY A 131 -6.75 -3.80 -6.50
N TRP A 132 -7.71 -3.19 -5.79
CA TRP A 132 -8.09 -1.79 -6.00
C TRP A 132 -7.06 -0.83 -5.39
N VAL A 133 -6.50 0.02 -6.23
CA VAL A 133 -5.51 1.03 -5.86
C VAL A 133 -6.06 2.43 -6.19
N ASN A 134 -6.01 3.32 -5.21
CA ASN A 134 -6.43 4.71 -5.40
C ASN A 134 -5.43 5.47 -6.28
N GLU A 135 -5.90 6.30 -7.19
CA GLU A 135 -5.06 7.17 -8.01
C GLU A 135 -4.10 8.02 -7.16
N SER A 136 -4.59 8.52 -6.02
CA SER A 136 -3.80 9.35 -5.08
C SER A 136 -2.63 8.61 -4.40
N SER A 137 -2.63 7.28 -4.40
CA SER A 137 -1.56 6.46 -3.81
C SER A 137 -0.44 6.16 -4.80
N LEU A 138 -0.62 6.51 -6.07
CA LEU A 138 0.31 6.20 -7.13
C LEU A 138 1.27 7.37 -7.39
N SER A 139 2.52 7.05 -7.73
CA SER A 139 3.48 8.08 -8.16
C SER A 139 3.07 8.68 -9.51
N GLN A 140 3.43 9.95 -9.76
CA GLN A 140 3.11 10.63 -11.02
C GLN A 140 3.58 9.83 -12.24
N LYS A 141 4.77 9.25 -12.19
CA LYS A 141 5.35 8.43 -13.27
C LYS A 141 4.47 7.22 -13.62
N ILE A 142 3.86 6.57 -12.61
CA ILE A 142 2.94 5.46 -12.80
C ILE A 142 1.60 5.96 -13.34
N LEU A 143 1.08 7.05 -12.78
CA LEU A 143 -0.16 7.66 -13.24
C LEU A 143 -0.13 8.04 -14.72
N ASP A 144 0.98 8.62 -15.18
CA ASP A 144 1.14 9.02 -16.58
C ASP A 144 1.06 7.81 -17.52
N GLN A 145 1.56 6.64 -17.10
CA GLN A 145 1.43 5.40 -17.87
C GLN A 145 0.00 4.84 -17.82
N LEU A 146 -0.63 4.83 -16.64
CA LEU A 146 -2.00 4.34 -16.51
C LEU A 146 -3.02 5.18 -17.28
N LYS A 147 -2.82 6.50 -17.36
CA LYS A 147 -3.67 7.40 -18.16
C LYS A 147 -3.60 7.12 -19.67
N LEU A 148 -2.52 6.53 -20.14
CA LEU A 148 -2.31 6.14 -21.55
C LEU A 148 -2.74 4.69 -21.81
N THR A 149 -3.17 3.94 -20.79
CA THR A 149 -3.49 2.51 -20.87
C THR A 149 -4.99 2.33 -20.68
N LYS A 150 -5.61 1.52 -21.52
CA LYS A 150 -7.04 1.20 -21.42
C LYS A 150 -7.27 0.01 -20.47
N GLU A 151 -8.52 -0.13 -20.03
CA GLU A 151 -8.98 -1.31 -19.31
C GLU A 151 -8.73 -2.57 -20.15
N GLY A 152 -8.21 -3.62 -19.52
CA GLY A 152 -7.76 -4.86 -20.17
C GLY A 152 -6.32 -4.82 -20.72
N GLU A 153 -5.75 -3.65 -20.92
CA GLU A 153 -4.37 -3.48 -21.45
C GLU A 153 -3.33 -3.34 -20.32
N HIS A 154 -2.06 -3.46 -20.71
CA HIS A 154 -0.93 -3.23 -19.80
C HIS A 154 -0.10 -2.02 -20.21
N THR A 155 0.57 -1.40 -19.24
CA THR A 155 1.46 -0.25 -19.44
C THR A 155 2.71 -0.65 -20.23
N LYS A 156 3.41 0.37 -20.70
CA LYS A 156 4.84 0.21 -21.04
C LYS A 156 5.63 -0.13 -19.77
N ILE A 157 6.86 -0.59 -19.95
CA ILE A 157 7.76 -0.92 -18.85
C ILE A 157 8.18 0.37 -18.14
N VAL A 158 8.00 0.40 -16.83
CA VAL A 158 8.41 1.52 -15.97
C VAL A 158 9.57 1.08 -15.09
N GLN A 159 10.67 1.79 -15.14
CA GLN A 159 11.76 1.55 -14.18
C GLN A 159 11.43 2.17 -12.84
N VAL A 160 11.49 1.37 -11.76
CA VAL A 160 11.26 1.76 -10.37
C VAL A 160 12.47 1.32 -9.54
N GLY A 161 13.34 2.27 -9.23
CA GLY A 161 14.61 1.97 -8.56
C GLY A 161 15.50 1.05 -9.42
N LYS A 162 15.86 -0.10 -8.89
CA LYS A 162 16.67 -1.13 -9.58
C LYS A 162 15.81 -2.13 -10.38
N ASN A 163 14.49 -2.09 -10.21
CA ASN A 163 13.54 -3.01 -10.81
C ASN A 163 12.78 -2.38 -11.97
N TYR A 164 12.09 -3.21 -12.71
CA TYR A 164 11.20 -2.84 -13.80
C TYR A 164 9.80 -3.34 -13.48
N LEU A 165 8.79 -2.55 -13.83
CA LEU A 165 7.38 -2.78 -13.54
C LEU A 165 6.56 -2.72 -14.80
N ILE A 166 5.66 -3.65 -14.99
CA ILE A 166 4.54 -3.59 -15.94
C ILE A 166 3.26 -3.69 -15.11
N LEU A 167 2.31 -2.81 -15.35
CA LEU A 167 0.99 -2.85 -14.74
C LEU A 167 -0.05 -3.18 -15.79
N LYS A 168 -1.00 -4.03 -15.44
CA LYS A 168 -2.22 -4.26 -16.22
C LYS A 168 -3.39 -3.63 -15.49
N ILE A 169 -4.23 -2.92 -16.24
CA ILE A 169 -5.50 -2.40 -15.74
C ILE A 169 -6.56 -3.47 -15.97
N ASP A 170 -7.00 -4.13 -14.92
CA ASP A 170 -8.08 -5.11 -15.02
C ASP A 170 -9.45 -4.43 -15.01
N GLN A 171 -9.62 -3.35 -14.21
CA GLN A 171 -10.84 -2.53 -14.15
C GLN A 171 -10.53 -1.10 -13.71
N ILE A 172 -11.38 -0.16 -14.08
CA ILE A 172 -11.36 1.24 -13.65
C ILE A 172 -12.71 1.59 -13.03
N LYS A 173 -12.70 2.23 -11.87
CA LYS A 173 -13.89 2.85 -11.30
C LYS A 173 -13.63 4.29 -10.90
N SER A 174 -14.65 5.12 -11.00
CA SER A 174 -14.63 6.51 -10.59
C SER A 174 -15.68 6.71 -9.51
N ASN A 175 -15.28 7.14 -8.34
CA ASN A 175 -16.17 7.48 -7.24
C ASN A 175 -16.20 8.98 -7.04
N GLU A 176 -17.39 9.57 -6.94
CA GLU A 176 -17.53 10.94 -6.47
C GLU A 176 -17.25 10.99 -4.96
N ILE A 177 -16.32 11.84 -4.56
CA ILE A 177 -16.07 12.07 -3.13
C ILE A 177 -17.13 13.05 -2.64
N LYS A 178 -18.12 12.54 -1.90
CA LYS A 178 -18.99 13.40 -1.11
C LYS A 178 -18.27 13.69 0.21
N ILE A 179 -17.71 14.90 0.33
CA ILE A 179 -17.15 15.36 1.60
C ILE A 179 -18.31 15.93 2.42
N ASP A 180 -18.63 15.26 3.53
CA ASP A 180 -19.56 15.80 4.52
C ASP A 180 -18.89 16.97 5.22
N LYS A 181 -19.41 18.18 5.00
CA LYS A 181 -18.89 19.44 5.59
C LYS A 181 -19.56 19.65 6.94
N GLN A 182 -19.37 18.75 7.92
CA GLN A 182 -19.74 19.03 9.30
C GLN A 182 -18.69 19.90 10.00
#